data_5372495e9cf1c4d08395605dccc1a7d3
#
_entry.id   5372495e9cf1c4d08395605dccc1a7d3
#
_cell.length_a   1.000
_cell.length_b   1.000
_cell.length_c   1.000
_cell.angle_alpha   90.00
_cell.angle_beta   90.00
_cell.angle_gamma   90.00
#
_symmetry.space_group_name_H-M   'P 1'
#
loop_
_entity.id
_entity.type
_entity.pdbx_description
1 polymer ?
#
loop_
_entity_poly.entity_id
_entity_poly.type
_entity_poly.pdbx_seq_one_letter_code
_entity_poly.pdbx_strand_id
1 'polypeptide(L)'
;VQERRPGWLGPAALFLTATVMASGLMLALQPLTGLPGEVLELVQFGPAVGVAVVALVRPSQVRGLLTAGGPRGPRGAVLLSALAIIAVAVAGSLLLHGSVPVRDPNGLVAPFWVVAVAQFVGACGEEIGWRCFLQPLLRTRFGPLGSSVAVGLLWGCWHLQIFAAAPAYAIGFLAATTAMSVLLGLAWERIGAHRLLVAGGFHTLVNLGMLLFLDEESGAVEPMVLFGVAGVLVALPWVLAALRPARTDRLATT
;
A
#
# COMPACT_ATOMS: atom_id res chain seq x y z
N VAL A 1 21.09 23.80 22.88
CA VAL A 1 21.24 22.35 22.81
C VAL A 1 20.54 21.92 21.51
N GLN A 2 21.32 21.60 20.50
CA GLN A 2 20.78 21.14 19.20
C GLN A 2 20.34 19.68 19.43
N GLU A 3 19.03 19.45 19.58
CA GLU A 3 18.49 18.10 19.66
C GLU A 3 18.89 17.34 18.39
N ARG A 4 19.75 16.35 18.52
CA ARG A 4 20.10 15.45 17.42
C ARG A 4 18.82 14.76 16.97
N ARG A 5 18.34 15.09 15.77
CA ARG A 5 17.23 14.36 15.17
C ARG A 5 17.55 12.86 15.18
N PRO A 6 16.68 12.01 15.74
CA PRO A 6 16.95 10.58 15.80
C PRO A 6 17.22 10.06 14.38
N GLY A 7 18.30 9.28 14.25
CA GLY A 7 18.70 8.72 12.95
C GLY A 7 17.60 7.85 12.38
N TRP A 8 17.25 8.03 11.13
CA TRP A 8 16.21 7.27 10.43
C TRP A 8 16.73 5.97 9.80
N LEU A 9 18.01 5.94 9.40
CA LEU A 9 18.62 4.82 8.65
C LEU A 9 18.63 3.51 9.44
N GLY A 10 19.08 3.55 10.70
CA GLY A 10 19.16 2.33 11.53
C GLY A 10 17.79 1.67 11.73
N PRO A 11 16.75 2.42 12.18
CA PRO A 11 15.40 1.87 12.29
C PRO A 11 14.80 1.41 10.96
N ALA A 12 15.07 2.11 9.85
CA ALA A 12 14.59 1.69 8.53
C ALA A 12 15.28 0.39 8.08
N ALA A 13 16.60 0.27 8.23
CA ALA A 13 17.33 -0.94 7.89
C ALA A 13 16.89 -2.13 8.75
N LEU A 14 16.75 -1.94 10.08
CA LEU A 14 16.26 -2.98 10.98
C LEU A 14 14.85 -3.45 10.60
N PHE A 15 13.94 -2.49 10.31
CA PHE A 15 12.60 -2.77 9.85
C PHE A 15 12.61 -3.63 8.58
N LEU A 16 13.33 -3.19 7.54
CA LEU A 16 13.35 -3.89 6.25
C LEU A 16 13.95 -5.29 6.38
N THR A 17 15.07 -5.44 7.11
CA THR A 17 15.67 -6.75 7.35
C THR A 17 14.72 -7.68 8.10
N ALA A 18 14.11 -7.22 9.20
CA ALA A 18 13.18 -8.02 9.98
C ALA A 18 11.92 -8.37 9.16
N THR A 19 11.41 -7.43 8.34
CA THR A 19 10.28 -7.67 7.43
C THR A 19 10.60 -8.80 6.45
N VAL A 20 11.72 -8.72 5.74
CA VAL A 20 12.12 -9.75 4.76
C VAL A 20 12.31 -11.12 5.42
N MET A 21 12.99 -11.18 6.57
CA MET A 21 13.19 -12.43 7.30
C MET A 21 11.87 -13.03 7.81
N ALA A 22 11.01 -12.20 8.40
CA ALA A 22 9.69 -12.64 8.88
C ALA A 22 8.82 -13.13 7.72
N SER A 23 8.79 -12.40 6.60
CA SER A 23 8.05 -12.77 5.40
C SER A 23 8.53 -14.09 4.82
N GLY A 24 9.85 -14.30 4.73
CA GLY A 24 10.42 -15.57 4.28
C GLY A 24 10.04 -16.75 5.18
N LEU A 25 10.08 -16.55 6.51
CA LEU A 25 9.61 -17.56 7.47
C LEU A 25 8.12 -17.85 7.30
N MET A 26 7.29 -16.84 7.19
CA MET A 26 5.84 -16.98 7.02
C MET A 26 5.48 -17.66 5.70
N LEU A 27 6.19 -17.35 4.61
CA LEU A 27 6.03 -18.04 3.34
C LEU A 27 6.35 -19.55 3.49
N ALA A 28 7.42 -19.91 4.21
CA ALA A 28 7.77 -21.30 4.48
C ALA A 28 6.75 -22.01 5.39
N LEU A 29 6.08 -21.29 6.29
CA LEU A 29 5.07 -21.82 7.20
C LEU A 29 3.67 -21.89 6.57
N GLN A 30 3.37 -21.13 5.53
CA GLN A 30 2.06 -21.06 4.89
C GLN A 30 1.46 -22.46 4.58
N PRO A 31 2.21 -23.39 3.94
CA PRO A 31 1.66 -24.71 3.62
C PRO A 31 1.26 -25.55 4.85
N LEU A 32 1.88 -25.30 6.00
CA LEU A 32 1.61 -26.03 7.25
C LEU A 32 0.30 -25.58 7.91
N THR A 33 -0.23 -24.43 7.54
CA THR A 33 -1.47 -23.88 8.14
C THR A 33 -2.73 -24.45 7.50
N GLY A 34 -2.64 -24.97 6.28
CA GLY A 34 -3.79 -25.35 5.48
C GLY A 34 -4.65 -24.16 5.01
N LEU A 35 -4.22 -22.92 5.26
CA LEU A 35 -4.93 -21.71 4.78
C LEU A 35 -4.60 -21.47 3.30
N PRO A 36 -5.61 -21.41 2.41
CA PRO A 36 -5.38 -21.03 1.02
C PRO A 36 -4.86 -19.59 0.92
N GLY A 37 -3.88 -19.34 0.05
CA GLY A 37 -3.35 -17.98 -0.19
C GLY A 37 -4.41 -17.00 -0.67
N GLU A 38 -5.39 -17.47 -1.45
CA GLU A 38 -6.56 -16.68 -1.86
C GLU A 38 -7.34 -16.08 -0.68
N VAL A 39 -7.39 -16.79 0.45
CA VAL A 39 -8.05 -16.28 1.67
C VAL A 39 -7.11 -15.34 2.42
N LEU A 40 -5.91 -15.80 2.75
CA LEU A 40 -4.94 -15.06 3.54
C LEU A 40 -3.51 -15.56 3.31
N GLU A 41 -2.64 -14.66 2.93
CA GLU A 41 -1.20 -14.93 2.88
C GLU A 41 -0.53 -14.46 4.17
N LEU A 42 0.12 -15.39 4.89
CA LEU A 42 0.84 -15.06 6.13
C LEU A 42 1.95 -14.04 5.91
N VAL A 43 2.55 -14.03 4.72
CA VAL A 43 3.61 -13.10 4.33
C VAL A 43 3.22 -11.63 4.54
N GLN A 44 1.93 -11.29 4.44
CA GLN A 44 1.37 -9.96 4.65
C GLN A 44 1.62 -9.41 6.08
N PHE A 45 1.88 -10.28 7.07
CA PHE A 45 2.21 -9.86 8.44
C PHE A 45 3.69 -9.56 8.64
N GLY A 46 4.56 -9.88 7.68
CA GLY A 46 5.99 -9.58 7.75
C GLY A 46 6.30 -8.13 8.14
N PRO A 47 5.68 -7.11 7.49
CA PRO A 47 5.88 -5.72 7.85
C PRO A 47 5.44 -5.38 9.28
N ALA A 48 4.34 -5.95 9.79
CA ALA A 48 3.92 -5.76 11.18
C ALA A 48 4.94 -6.35 12.16
N VAL A 49 5.49 -7.54 11.86
CA VAL A 49 6.58 -8.15 12.65
C VAL A 49 7.83 -7.28 12.59
N GLY A 50 8.17 -6.73 11.43
CA GLY A 50 9.26 -5.77 11.28
C GLY A 50 9.13 -4.57 12.24
N VAL A 51 7.93 -4.00 12.35
CA VAL A 51 7.64 -2.93 13.33
C VAL A 51 7.80 -3.42 14.77
N ALA A 52 7.29 -4.62 15.09
CA ALA A 52 7.42 -5.18 16.42
C ALA A 52 8.89 -5.36 16.83
N VAL A 53 9.76 -5.84 15.93
CA VAL A 53 11.20 -5.95 16.17
C VAL A 53 11.84 -4.58 16.42
N VAL A 54 11.49 -3.56 15.64
CA VAL A 54 11.99 -2.19 15.90
C VAL A 54 11.47 -1.68 17.23
N ALA A 55 10.22 -1.99 17.61
CA ALA A 55 9.64 -1.56 18.88
C ALA A 55 10.37 -2.15 20.10
N LEU A 56 10.93 -3.35 20.01
CA LEU A 56 11.74 -3.93 21.08
C LEU A 56 13.04 -3.13 21.34
N VAL A 57 13.62 -2.55 20.28
CA VAL A 57 14.89 -1.80 20.35
C VAL A 57 14.68 -0.30 20.54
N ARG A 58 13.59 0.25 19.98
CA ARG A 58 13.29 1.70 19.92
C ARG A 58 11.82 1.99 20.24
N PRO A 59 11.31 1.59 21.43
CA PRO A 59 9.87 1.65 21.76
C PRO A 59 9.29 3.07 21.71
N SER A 60 10.03 4.06 22.17
CA SER A 60 9.57 5.46 22.16
C SER A 60 9.42 6.02 20.73
N GLN A 61 10.36 5.69 19.84
CA GLN A 61 10.33 6.12 18.43
C GLN A 61 9.12 5.51 17.72
N VAL A 62 8.91 4.19 17.86
CA VAL A 62 7.76 3.50 17.24
C VAL A 62 6.45 4.07 17.77
N ARG A 63 6.31 4.23 19.09
CA ARG A 63 5.10 4.82 19.69
C ARG A 63 4.82 6.21 19.12
N GLY A 64 5.83 7.09 19.03
CA GLY A 64 5.67 8.43 18.48
C GLY A 64 5.20 8.43 17.03
N LEU A 65 5.68 7.49 16.19
CA LEU A 65 5.27 7.36 14.79
C LEU A 65 3.82 6.82 14.65
N LEU A 66 3.46 5.80 15.45
CA LEU A 66 2.14 5.18 15.38
C LEU A 66 1.02 6.08 15.92
N THR A 67 1.33 6.93 16.91
CA THR A 67 0.34 7.81 17.56
C THR A 67 0.24 9.19 16.94
N ALA A 68 1.10 9.52 15.96
CA ALA A 68 1.07 10.81 15.29
C ALA A 68 -0.33 11.09 14.70
N GLY A 69 -1.02 12.06 15.28
CA GLY A 69 -2.36 12.49 14.85
C GLY A 69 -2.29 13.55 13.75
N GLY A 70 -3.41 13.77 13.06
CA GLY A 70 -3.56 14.82 12.05
C GLY A 70 -5.03 15.20 11.89
N PRO A 71 -5.35 16.22 11.08
CA PRO A 71 -6.71 16.66 10.84
C PRO A 71 -7.58 15.57 10.19
N ARG A 72 -8.91 15.76 10.22
CA ARG A 72 -9.85 14.87 9.54
C ARG A 72 -9.81 15.14 8.04
N GLY A 73 -9.13 14.29 7.27
CA GLY A 73 -8.98 14.42 5.83
C GLY A 73 -10.02 13.65 5.00
N PRO A 74 -9.89 13.66 3.67
CA PRO A 74 -10.85 13.11 2.72
C PRO A 74 -10.79 11.57 2.64
N ARG A 75 -11.18 10.88 3.72
CA ARG A 75 -11.14 9.41 3.81
C ARG A 75 -11.92 8.73 2.70
N GLY A 76 -13.11 9.25 2.39
CA GLY A 76 -13.92 8.74 1.29
C GLY A 76 -13.23 8.87 -0.07
N ALA A 77 -12.54 9.98 -0.34
CA ALA A 77 -11.79 10.15 -1.58
C ALA A 77 -10.66 9.14 -1.73
N VAL A 78 -10.00 8.75 -0.62
CA VAL A 78 -8.97 7.69 -0.64
C VAL A 78 -9.60 6.35 -1.03
N LEU A 79 -10.69 5.94 -0.39
CA LEU A 79 -11.37 4.68 -0.71
C LEU A 79 -11.95 4.70 -2.14
N LEU A 80 -12.54 5.80 -2.58
CA LEU A 80 -12.99 5.97 -3.96
C LEU A 80 -11.85 5.91 -4.97
N SER A 81 -10.63 6.33 -4.60
CA SER A 81 -9.46 6.18 -5.48
C SER A 81 -9.09 4.71 -5.69
N ALA A 82 -9.27 3.82 -4.69
CA ALA A 82 -9.08 2.38 -4.89
C ALA A 82 -10.05 1.84 -5.94
N LEU A 83 -11.33 2.18 -5.81
CA LEU A 83 -12.36 1.78 -6.79
C LEU A 83 -12.08 2.38 -8.17
N ALA A 84 -11.60 3.63 -8.25
CA ALA A 84 -11.23 4.27 -9.50
C ALA A 84 -10.07 3.58 -10.20
N ILE A 85 -9.04 3.10 -9.46
CA ILE A 85 -7.93 2.33 -10.03
C ILE A 85 -8.48 1.06 -10.73
N ILE A 86 -9.32 0.30 -10.05
CA ILE A 86 -9.91 -0.91 -10.61
C ILE A 86 -10.81 -0.57 -11.80
N ALA A 87 -11.66 0.45 -11.68
CA ALA A 87 -12.55 0.87 -12.77
C ALA A 87 -11.78 1.30 -14.03
N VAL A 88 -10.67 2.03 -13.87
CA VAL A 88 -9.81 2.43 -15.01
C VAL A 88 -9.11 1.23 -15.64
N ALA A 89 -8.61 0.28 -14.84
CA ALA A 89 -7.98 -0.94 -15.37
C ALA A 89 -9.00 -1.80 -16.12
N VAL A 90 -10.19 -2.00 -15.56
CA VAL A 90 -11.33 -2.70 -16.19
C VAL A 90 -11.75 -2.01 -17.50
N ALA A 91 -11.89 -0.69 -17.50
CA ALA A 91 -12.20 0.06 -18.71
C ALA A 91 -11.12 -0.11 -19.80
N GLY A 92 -9.84 -0.13 -19.40
CA GLY A 92 -8.74 -0.45 -20.31
C GLY A 92 -8.87 -1.84 -20.94
N SER A 93 -9.17 -2.87 -20.15
CA SER A 93 -9.41 -4.24 -20.65
C SER A 93 -10.62 -4.30 -21.59
N LEU A 94 -11.73 -3.65 -21.24
CA LEU A 94 -12.91 -3.56 -22.12
C LEU A 94 -12.61 -2.89 -23.46
N LEU A 95 -11.80 -1.81 -23.45
CA LEU A 95 -11.45 -1.10 -24.68
C LEU A 95 -10.52 -1.92 -25.58
N LEU A 96 -9.62 -2.74 -25.00
CA LEU A 96 -8.68 -3.54 -25.76
C LEU A 96 -9.28 -4.86 -26.24
N HIS A 97 -10.13 -5.51 -25.47
CA HIS A 97 -10.60 -6.87 -25.72
C HIS A 97 -12.12 -7.01 -25.85
N GLY A 98 -12.89 -5.96 -25.54
CA GLY A 98 -14.35 -6.03 -25.52
C GLY A 98 -14.92 -6.86 -24.35
N SER A 99 -14.07 -7.38 -23.45
CA SER A 99 -14.46 -8.22 -22.34
C SER A 99 -13.54 -8.03 -21.14
N VAL A 100 -14.01 -8.47 -19.96
CA VAL A 100 -13.24 -8.50 -18.71
C VAL A 100 -13.36 -9.90 -18.11
N PRO A 101 -12.24 -10.49 -17.63
CA PRO A 101 -12.32 -11.72 -16.85
C PRO A 101 -12.99 -11.40 -15.51
N VAL A 102 -14.26 -11.77 -15.35
CA VAL A 102 -14.97 -11.61 -14.09
C VAL A 102 -14.98 -12.93 -13.36
N ARG A 103 -14.35 -13.00 -12.19
CA ARG A 103 -14.39 -14.18 -11.34
C ARG A 103 -15.69 -14.19 -10.52
N ASP A 104 -16.42 -15.30 -10.58
CA ASP A 104 -17.62 -15.47 -9.75
C ASP A 104 -17.26 -15.52 -8.28
N PRO A 105 -17.77 -14.62 -7.43
CA PRO A 105 -17.54 -14.65 -5.98
C PRO A 105 -17.98 -15.95 -5.30
N ASN A 106 -18.93 -16.70 -5.88
CA ASN A 106 -19.38 -18.00 -5.37
C ASN A 106 -18.41 -19.14 -5.73
N GLY A 107 -17.50 -18.93 -6.69
CA GLY A 107 -16.46 -19.88 -7.08
C GLY A 107 -15.15 -19.75 -6.29
N LEU A 108 -15.10 -18.87 -5.29
CA LEU A 108 -13.92 -18.72 -4.42
C LEU A 108 -13.77 -19.92 -3.47
N VAL A 109 -12.56 -20.17 -3.00
CA VAL A 109 -12.26 -21.29 -2.06
C VAL A 109 -12.94 -21.14 -0.70
N ALA A 110 -13.47 -19.95 -0.38
CA ALA A 110 -14.22 -19.65 0.83
C ALA A 110 -15.33 -18.62 0.52
N PRO A 111 -16.35 -18.49 1.38
CA PRO A 111 -17.36 -17.45 1.21
C PRO A 111 -16.74 -16.06 1.05
N PHE A 112 -17.22 -15.27 0.09
CA PHE A 112 -16.64 -13.96 -0.26
C PHE A 112 -16.41 -13.04 0.95
N TRP A 113 -17.35 -13.01 1.90
CA TRP A 113 -17.19 -12.19 3.12
C TRP A 113 -16.02 -12.65 3.99
N VAL A 114 -15.69 -13.97 4.01
CA VAL A 114 -14.52 -14.49 4.72
C VAL A 114 -13.25 -14.01 4.04
N VAL A 115 -13.18 -14.13 2.70
CA VAL A 115 -12.06 -13.63 1.90
C VAL A 115 -11.89 -12.13 2.12
N ALA A 116 -12.97 -11.35 2.05
CA ALA A 116 -12.92 -9.90 2.23
C ALA A 116 -12.38 -9.48 3.62
N VAL A 117 -12.84 -10.16 4.69
CA VAL A 117 -12.36 -9.90 6.06
C VAL A 117 -10.90 -10.31 6.21
N ALA A 118 -10.52 -11.48 5.69
CA ALA A 118 -9.15 -11.98 5.76
C ALA A 118 -8.19 -11.08 4.99
N GLN A 119 -8.54 -10.65 3.77
CA GLN A 119 -7.78 -9.68 2.98
C GLN A 119 -7.64 -8.34 3.70
N PHE A 120 -8.68 -7.88 4.43
CA PHE A 120 -8.58 -6.67 5.23
C PHE A 120 -7.59 -6.81 6.39
N VAL A 121 -7.59 -7.97 7.06
CA VAL A 121 -6.66 -8.25 8.16
C VAL A 121 -5.21 -8.33 7.63
N GLY A 122 -4.99 -9.02 6.50
CA GLY A 122 -3.69 -9.10 5.84
C GLY A 122 -3.19 -7.72 5.38
N ALA A 123 -4.04 -6.97 4.68
CA ALA A 123 -3.73 -5.59 4.26
C ALA A 123 -3.36 -4.69 5.45
N CYS A 124 -4.08 -4.78 6.57
CA CYS A 124 -3.70 -4.06 7.80
C CYS A 124 -2.32 -4.50 8.31
N GLY A 125 -1.96 -5.77 8.20
CA GLY A 125 -0.62 -6.27 8.56
C GLY A 125 0.48 -5.57 7.77
N GLU A 126 0.29 -5.40 6.48
CA GLU A 126 1.21 -4.65 5.62
C GLU A 126 1.22 -3.14 5.95
N GLU A 127 0.05 -2.53 6.05
CA GLU A 127 -0.08 -1.09 6.27
C GLU A 127 0.46 -0.61 7.63
N ILE A 128 0.51 -1.48 8.65
CA ILE A 128 1.22 -1.23 9.91
C ILE A 128 2.69 -0.90 9.61
N GLY A 129 3.35 -1.69 8.77
CA GLY A 129 4.74 -1.50 8.40
C GLY A 129 4.94 -0.32 7.46
N TRP A 130 4.28 -0.37 6.32
CA TRP A 130 4.54 0.58 5.24
C TRP A 130 4.03 1.98 5.55
N ARG A 131 2.76 2.12 6.01
CA ARG A 131 2.12 3.43 6.19
C ARG A 131 2.17 3.93 7.62
N CYS A 132 2.06 3.06 8.64
CA CYS A 132 2.09 3.52 10.02
C CYS A 132 3.51 3.67 10.58
N PHE A 133 4.51 2.97 10.03
CA PHE A 133 5.89 3.05 10.50
C PHE A 133 6.86 3.66 9.48
N LEU A 134 7.08 3.01 8.31
CA LEU A 134 8.15 3.43 7.38
C LEU A 134 7.85 4.79 6.74
N GLN A 135 6.61 5.02 6.30
CA GLN A 135 6.20 6.30 5.72
C GLN A 135 6.49 7.49 6.65
N PRO A 136 5.99 7.55 7.91
CA PRO A 136 6.30 8.65 8.80
C PRO A 136 7.78 8.70 9.21
N LEU A 137 8.48 7.57 9.27
CA LEU A 137 9.92 7.54 9.53
C LEU A 137 10.68 8.25 8.40
N LEU A 138 10.43 7.92 7.14
CA LEU A 138 11.06 8.57 5.99
C LEU A 138 10.64 10.04 5.86
N ARG A 139 9.43 10.41 6.30
CA ARG A 139 8.98 11.81 6.39
C ARG A 139 9.83 12.69 7.30
N THR A 140 10.57 12.13 8.24
CA THR A 140 11.52 12.90 9.05
C THR A 140 12.70 13.42 8.24
N ARG A 141 12.94 12.86 7.05
CA ARG A 141 14.10 13.21 6.20
C ARG A 141 13.70 13.72 4.81
N PHE A 142 12.64 13.14 4.23
CA PHE A 142 12.19 13.43 2.87
C PHE A 142 10.84 14.16 2.88
N GLY A 143 10.54 14.89 1.81
CA GLY A 143 9.22 15.49 1.59
C GLY A 143 8.11 14.42 1.42
N PRO A 144 6.82 14.83 1.42
CA PRO A 144 5.70 13.90 1.29
C PRO A 144 5.80 13.00 0.06
N LEU A 145 6.08 13.58 -1.10
CA LEU A 145 6.19 12.83 -2.35
C LEU A 145 7.41 11.90 -2.35
N GLY A 146 8.59 12.39 -1.95
CA GLY A 146 9.82 11.58 -1.94
C GLY A 146 9.73 10.38 -1.00
N SER A 147 9.16 10.55 0.21
CA SER A 147 8.93 9.43 1.14
C SER A 147 7.92 8.43 0.59
N SER A 148 6.86 8.90 -0.08
CA SER A 148 5.83 8.04 -0.66
C SER A 148 6.37 7.21 -1.82
N VAL A 149 7.17 7.80 -2.70
CA VAL A 149 7.84 7.08 -3.80
C VAL A 149 8.81 6.03 -3.22
N ALA A 150 9.63 6.40 -2.24
CA ALA A 150 10.57 5.47 -1.62
C ALA A 150 9.85 4.28 -0.96
N VAL A 151 8.76 4.52 -0.21
CA VAL A 151 7.96 3.45 0.39
C VAL A 151 7.33 2.57 -0.70
N GLY A 152 6.80 3.15 -1.77
CA GLY A 152 6.16 2.39 -2.84
C GLY A 152 7.13 1.47 -3.59
N LEU A 153 8.34 1.97 -3.87
CA LEU A 153 9.39 1.15 -4.48
C LEU A 153 9.85 0.03 -3.55
N LEU A 154 10.07 0.32 -2.26
CA LEU A 154 10.47 -0.69 -1.27
C LEU A 154 9.37 -1.74 -1.07
N TRP A 155 8.10 -1.32 -1.05
CA TRP A 155 6.95 -2.20 -0.96
C TRP A 155 6.83 -3.09 -2.20
N GLY A 156 6.92 -2.52 -3.40
CA GLY A 156 6.91 -3.28 -4.65
C GLY A 156 8.08 -4.26 -4.73
N CYS A 157 9.31 -3.84 -4.37
CA CYS A 157 10.48 -4.70 -4.36
C CYS A 157 10.44 -5.81 -3.30
N TRP A 158 9.66 -5.65 -2.24
CA TRP A 158 9.44 -6.69 -1.24
C TRP A 158 8.69 -7.91 -1.81
N HIS A 159 7.88 -7.74 -2.86
CA HIS A 159 7.23 -8.81 -3.61
C HIS A 159 8.23 -9.48 -4.56
N LEU A 160 9.19 -10.23 -4.02
CA LEU A 160 10.31 -10.78 -4.78
C LEU A 160 9.90 -11.64 -5.99
N GLN A 161 8.72 -12.26 -5.94
CA GLN A 161 8.16 -13.08 -7.01
C GLN A 161 7.98 -12.32 -8.33
N ILE A 162 7.77 -11.00 -8.30
CA ILE A 162 7.59 -10.20 -9.53
C ILE A 162 8.83 -10.22 -10.43
N PHE A 163 10.02 -10.41 -9.84
CA PHE A 163 11.27 -10.43 -10.59
C PHE A 163 11.52 -11.76 -11.32
N ALA A 164 10.74 -12.79 -10.99
CA ALA A 164 10.69 -14.04 -11.77
C ALA A 164 9.70 -13.98 -12.93
N ALA A 165 8.82 -12.97 -12.96
CA ALA A 165 7.87 -12.73 -14.04
C ALA A 165 8.50 -11.96 -15.21
N ALA A 166 7.72 -11.75 -16.29
CA ALA A 166 8.15 -10.93 -17.42
C ALA A 166 8.49 -9.49 -16.97
N PRO A 167 9.52 -8.83 -17.54
CA PRO A 167 9.90 -7.47 -17.13
C PRO A 167 8.76 -6.46 -17.19
N ALA A 168 7.86 -6.57 -18.17
CA ALA A 168 6.70 -5.67 -18.26
C ALA A 168 5.72 -5.87 -17.09
N TYR A 169 5.55 -7.10 -16.58
CA TYR A 169 4.78 -7.39 -15.37
C TYR A 169 5.40 -6.68 -14.16
N ALA A 170 6.69 -6.87 -13.95
CA ALA A 170 7.41 -6.26 -12.83
C ALA A 170 7.33 -4.72 -12.88
N ILE A 171 7.48 -4.11 -14.06
CA ILE A 171 7.34 -2.65 -14.24
C ILE A 171 5.91 -2.20 -13.92
N GLY A 172 4.89 -2.90 -14.42
CA GLY A 172 3.48 -2.62 -14.12
C GLY A 172 3.18 -2.68 -12.63
N PHE A 173 3.65 -3.73 -11.96
CA PHE A 173 3.50 -3.92 -10.52
C PHE A 173 4.20 -2.81 -9.70
N LEU A 174 5.46 -2.50 -10.04
CA LEU A 174 6.21 -1.42 -9.38
C LEU A 174 5.56 -0.05 -9.61
N ALA A 175 5.01 0.20 -10.79
CA ALA A 175 4.26 1.41 -11.08
C ALA A 175 2.99 1.49 -10.22
N ALA A 176 2.23 0.40 -10.12
CA ALA A 176 1.02 0.32 -9.30
C ALA A 176 1.31 0.55 -7.82
N THR A 177 2.25 -0.20 -7.22
CA THR A 177 2.61 -0.07 -5.80
C THR A 177 3.15 1.31 -5.48
N THR A 178 3.96 1.90 -6.38
CA THR A 178 4.47 3.26 -6.21
C THR A 178 3.35 4.29 -6.29
N ALA A 179 2.45 4.18 -7.27
CA ALA A 179 1.31 5.09 -7.42
C ALA A 179 0.35 5.03 -6.22
N MET A 180 -0.01 3.83 -5.77
CA MET A 180 -0.82 3.63 -4.57
C MET A 180 -0.13 4.19 -3.33
N SER A 181 1.18 3.98 -3.19
CA SER A 181 1.96 4.55 -2.09
C SER A 181 1.99 6.07 -2.13
N VAL A 182 2.13 6.68 -3.30
CA VAL A 182 2.06 8.13 -3.48
C VAL A 182 0.69 8.66 -3.07
N LEU A 183 -0.38 8.04 -3.54
CA LEU A 183 -1.75 8.43 -3.17
C LEU A 183 -1.96 8.35 -1.66
N LEU A 184 -1.68 7.20 -1.04
CA LEU A 184 -1.83 6.99 0.40
C LEU A 184 -0.93 7.93 1.20
N GLY A 185 0.34 8.11 0.80
CA GLY A 185 1.30 8.96 1.49
C GLY A 185 0.97 10.44 1.42
N LEU A 186 0.44 10.94 0.29
CA LEU A 186 -0.03 12.31 0.18
C LEU A 186 -1.34 12.54 0.94
N ALA A 187 -2.24 11.54 0.93
CA ALA A 187 -3.45 11.57 1.74
C ALA A 187 -3.14 11.53 3.24
N TRP A 188 -2.07 10.83 3.65
CA TRP A 188 -1.62 10.68 5.02
C TRP A 188 -1.41 12.00 5.76
N GLU A 189 -0.91 13.01 5.05
CA GLU A 189 -0.72 14.36 5.58
C GLU A 189 -2.04 15.00 6.06
N ARG A 190 -3.18 14.51 5.57
CA ARG A 190 -4.51 15.07 5.79
C ARG A 190 -5.43 14.14 6.58
N ILE A 191 -5.07 12.85 6.75
CA ILE A 191 -5.89 11.88 7.48
C ILE A 191 -5.39 11.77 8.92
N GLY A 192 -6.23 12.14 9.86
CA GLY A 192 -5.95 12.05 11.29
C GLY A 192 -6.18 10.64 11.86
N ALA A 193 -7.18 10.51 12.74
CA ALA A 193 -7.55 9.22 13.31
C ALA A 193 -7.95 8.17 12.25
N HIS A 194 -7.77 6.87 12.59
CA HIS A 194 -8.14 5.71 11.74
C HIS A 194 -7.31 5.53 10.46
N ARG A 195 -6.09 6.03 10.43
CA ARG A 195 -5.18 5.90 9.28
C ARG A 195 -5.03 4.46 8.82
N LEU A 196 -4.78 3.53 9.75
CA LEU A 196 -4.64 2.10 9.45
C LEU A 196 -5.90 1.54 8.78
N LEU A 197 -7.09 1.88 9.29
CA LEU A 197 -8.34 1.38 8.72
C LEU A 197 -8.59 1.92 7.32
N VAL A 198 -8.22 3.18 7.05
CA VAL A 198 -8.37 3.77 5.71
C VAL A 198 -7.35 3.18 4.73
N ALA A 199 -6.09 3.03 5.13
CA ALA A 199 -5.06 2.42 4.28
C ALA A 199 -5.35 0.92 4.05
N GLY A 200 -5.67 0.17 5.10
CA GLY A 200 -6.09 -1.23 4.99
C GLY A 200 -7.33 -1.40 4.13
N GLY A 201 -8.35 -0.55 4.31
CA GLY A 201 -9.55 -0.57 3.47
C GLY A 201 -9.27 -0.25 2.00
N PHE A 202 -8.43 0.74 1.72
CA PHE A 202 -7.98 1.05 0.35
C PHE A 202 -7.27 -0.17 -0.26
N HIS A 203 -6.31 -0.73 0.44
CA HIS A 203 -5.52 -1.88 0.00
C HIS A 203 -6.41 -3.11 -0.26
N THR A 204 -7.33 -3.39 0.66
CA THR A 204 -8.32 -4.47 0.51
C THR A 204 -9.20 -4.29 -0.73
N LEU A 205 -9.72 -3.07 -0.97
CA LEU A 205 -10.53 -2.81 -2.16
C LEU A 205 -9.74 -3.05 -3.45
N VAL A 206 -8.45 -2.72 -3.46
CA VAL A 206 -7.56 -3.01 -4.58
C VAL A 206 -7.38 -4.51 -4.75
N ASN A 207 -7.03 -5.25 -3.69
CA ASN A 207 -6.81 -6.71 -3.75
C ASN A 207 -8.08 -7.44 -4.22
N LEU A 208 -9.25 -7.10 -3.66
CA LEU A 208 -10.51 -7.70 -4.10
C LEU A 208 -10.85 -7.34 -5.55
N GLY A 209 -10.52 -6.11 -5.98
CA GLY A 209 -10.71 -5.70 -7.36
C GLY A 209 -9.79 -6.47 -8.32
N MET A 210 -8.54 -6.70 -7.95
CA MET A 210 -7.59 -7.52 -8.72
C MET A 210 -8.06 -8.97 -8.80
N LEU A 211 -8.45 -9.56 -7.67
CA LEU A 211 -8.98 -10.92 -7.58
C LEU A 211 -10.21 -11.13 -8.49
N LEU A 212 -11.16 -10.18 -8.48
CA LEU A 212 -12.44 -10.34 -9.16
C LEU A 212 -12.43 -9.92 -10.64
N PHE A 213 -11.55 -8.99 -11.04
CA PHE A 213 -11.65 -8.33 -12.36
C PHE A 213 -10.37 -8.33 -13.18
N LEU A 214 -9.22 -8.71 -12.62
CA LEU A 214 -7.93 -8.62 -13.32
C LEU A 214 -7.22 -9.97 -13.44
N ASP A 215 -7.83 -11.06 -12.96
CA ASP A 215 -7.25 -12.41 -12.99
C ASP A 215 -5.78 -12.44 -12.52
N GLU A 216 -5.54 -11.82 -11.37
CA GLU A 216 -4.20 -11.65 -10.80
C GLU A 216 -3.42 -12.98 -10.69
N GLU A 217 -4.14 -14.06 -10.36
CA GLU A 217 -3.56 -15.39 -10.17
C GLU A 217 -2.96 -15.98 -11.46
N SER A 218 -3.41 -15.53 -12.63
CA SER A 218 -2.85 -15.96 -13.92
C SER A 218 -1.42 -15.50 -14.16
N GLY A 219 -0.95 -14.44 -13.47
CA GLY A 219 0.33 -13.79 -13.71
C GLY A 219 0.43 -13.11 -15.09
N ALA A 220 -0.71 -12.83 -15.73
CA ALA A 220 -0.78 -12.22 -17.05
C ALA A 220 -0.18 -10.81 -17.03
N VAL A 221 0.64 -10.51 -18.04
CA VAL A 221 1.38 -9.24 -18.13
C VAL A 221 0.45 -8.05 -18.33
N GLU A 222 -0.53 -8.20 -19.21
CA GLU A 222 -1.36 -7.09 -19.64
C GLU A 222 -2.26 -6.53 -18.53
N PRO A 223 -3.02 -7.34 -17.76
CA PRO A 223 -3.80 -6.84 -16.63
C PRO A 223 -2.93 -6.09 -15.62
N MET A 224 -1.70 -6.56 -15.38
CA MET A 224 -0.77 -5.89 -14.47
C MET A 224 -0.27 -4.55 -15.01
N VAL A 225 -0.01 -4.46 -16.31
CA VAL A 225 0.36 -3.18 -16.97
C VAL A 225 -0.81 -2.20 -16.91
N LEU A 226 -2.03 -2.65 -17.22
CA LEU A 226 -3.24 -1.83 -17.12
C LEU A 226 -3.46 -1.33 -15.69
N PHE A 227 -3.25 -2.20 -14.70
CA PHE A 227 -3.32 -1.83 -13.29
C PHE A 227 -2.27 -0.78 -12.92
N GLY A 228 -1.03 -0.93 -13.38
CA GLY A 228 0.03 0.07 -13.18
C GLY A 228 -0.32 1.42 -13.79
N VAL A 229 -0.80 1.44 -15.04
CA VAL A 229 -1.25 2.66 -15.73
C VAL A 229 -2.43 3.30 -14.99
N ALA A 230 -3.42 2.52 -14.58
CA ALA A 230 -4.58 2.99 -13.83
C ALA A 230 -4.16 3.63 -12.50
N GLY A 231 -3.24 2.98 -11.77
CA GLY A 231 -2.68 3.51 -10.52
C GLY A 231 -2.03 4.87 -10.73
N VAL A 232 -1.19 5.01 -11.75
CA VAL A 232 -0.53 6.29 -12.09
C VAL A 232 -1.56 7.36 -12.44
N LEU A 233 -2.52 7.06 -13.30
CA LEU A 233 -3.56 8.02 -13.71
C LEU A 233 -4.38 8.53 -12.51
N VAL A 234 -4.77 7.64 -11.61
CA VAL A 234 -5.57 8.01 -10.41
C VAL A 234 -4.73 8.73 -9.36
N ALA A 235 -3.42 8.48 -9.29
CA ALA A 235 -2.53 9.21 -8.39
C ALA A 235 -2.23 10.64 -8.87
N LEU A 236 -2.30 10.93 -10.17
CA LEU A 236 -1.99 12.26 -10.73
C LEU A 236 -2.73 13.43 -10.06
N PRO A 237 -4.06 13.41 -9.85
CA PRO A 237 -4.76 14.48 -9.17
C PRO A 237 -4.23 14.76 -7.76
N TRP A 238 -3.83 13.72 -7.02
CA TRP A 238 -3.25 13.83 -5.68
C TRP A 238 -1.88 14.52 -5.73
N VAL A 239 -1.04 14.16 -6.71
CA VAL A 239 0.27 14.79 -6.93
C VAL A 239 0.09 16.25 -7.30
N LEU A 240 -0.79 16.56 -8.29
CA LEU A 240 -1.05 17.91 -8.72
C LEU A 240 -1.60 18.79 -7.59
N ALA A 241 -2.47 18.22 -6.74
CA ALA A 241 -2.99 18.93 -5.57
C ALA A 241 -1.90 19.20 -4.51
N ALA A 242 -0.92 18.27 -4.36
CA ALA A 242 0.19 18.43 -3.42
C ALA A 242 1.25 19.45 -3.91
N LEU A 243 1.39 19.62 -5.21
CA LEU A 243 2.34 20.56 -5.82
C LEU A 243 1.79 21.98 -5.93
N ARG A 244 0.48 22.19 -5.72
CA ARG A 244 -0.10 23.54 -5.74
C ARG A 244 0.49 24.34 -4.57
N PRO A 245 1.00 25.59 -4.84
CA PRO A 245 1.43 26.46 -3.76
C PRO A 245 0.25 26.73 -2.82
N ALA A 246 0.53 26.73 -1.50
CA ALA A 246 -0.48 27.14 -0.52
C ALA A 246 -0.99 28.53 -0.96
N ARG A 247 -2.31 28.65 -1.16
CA ARG A 247 -2.92 29.97 -1.35
C ARG A 247 -2.54 30.81 -0.13
N THR A 248 -1.64 31.74 -0.30
CA THR A 248 -1.47 32.80 0.68
C THR A 248 -2.79 33.57 0.66
N ASP A 249 -3.65 33.35 1.66
CA ASP A 249 -4.74 34.26 1.96
C ASP A 249 -4.09 35.61 2.29
N ARG A 250 -3.90 36.42 1.24
CA ARG A 250 -3.79 37.86 1.42
C ARG A 250 -5.20 38.32 1.80
N LEU A 251 -5.58 38.06 3.06
CA LEU A 251 -6.63 38.86 3.65
C LEU A 251 -6.05 40.28 3.78
N ALA A 252 -6.53 41.09 2.92
CA ALA A 252 -6.32 42.50 2.87
C ALA A 252 -6.46 43.14 4.26
N THR A 253 -5.40 43.74 4.70
CA THR A 253 -5.48 44.91 5.56
C THR A 253 -6.16 46.00 4.77
N THR A 254 -7.39 46.27 5.02
CA THR A 254 -8.06 47.58 4.84
C THR A 254 -8.79 47.91 6.13
#